data_57f70595c65c543e626f96121650c281
#
_entry.id   57f70595c65c543e626f96121650c281
#
_cell.length_a   1.000
_cell.length_b   1.000
_cell.length_c   1.000
_cell.angle_alpha   90.00
_cell.angle_beta   90.00
_cell.angle_gamma   90.00
#
_symmetry.space_group_name_H-M   'P 1'
#
loop_
_entity.id
_entity.type
_entity.pdbx_description
1 polymer ?
#
loop_
_entity_poly.entity_id
_entity_poly.type
_entity_poly.pdbx_seq_one_letter_code
_entity_poly.pdbx_strand_id
1 'polypeptide(L)'
;MGFNKYAGTKTEKNLWEAFAGESQARNKYTYFASVAKKAGYEQIAALFLQTAENEKEHAKLWFKALGELGDTAENLLHAAEGENAEWTDMYERMAKDAEEEGFTDLAAQFRGVAAIEKMHEERYRALLHNVEAMGSLPFRPPAMQQNRS
;
A
#
# COMPACT_ATOMS: atom_id res chain seq x y z
N MET A 1 -11.78 10.78 5.46
CA MET A 1 -11.64 9.49 6.15
C MET A 1 -12.97 9.03 6.70
N GLY A 2 -13.21 7.72 6.65
CA GLY A 2 -14.39 7.13 7.26
C GLY A 2 -14.33 7.20 8.79
N PHE A 3 -15.48 7.07 9.41
CA PHE A 3 -15.59 7.02 10.86
C PHE A 3 -15.07 5.66 11.38
N ASN A 4 -14.21 5.68 12.39
CA ASN A 4 -13.73 4.49 13.08
C ASN A 4 -14.40 4.37 14.46
N LYS A 5 -15.51 3.63 14.54
CA LYS A 5 -16.25 3.39 15.79
C LYS A 5 -15.51 2.52 16.78
N TYR A 6 -14.40 1.90 16.38
CA TYR A 6 -13.60 1.01 17.23
C TYR A 6 -12.42 1.73 17.91
N ALA A 7 -12.26 3.03 17.65
CA ALA A 7 -11.11 3.80 18.15
C ALA A 7 -10.93 3.64 19.66
N GLY A 8 -9.70 3.36 20.09
CA GLY A 8 -9.32 3.19 21.50
C GLY A 8 -9.67 1.83 22.12
N THR A 9 -10.25 0.91 21.35
CA THR A 9 -10.66 -0.41 21.86
C THR A 9 -9.62 -1.50 21.56
N LYS A 10 -9.74 -2.64 22.23
CA LYS A 10 -8.99 -3.86 21.87
C LYS A 10 -9.33 -4.34 20.46
N THR A 11 -10.57 -4.13 20.04
CA THR A 11 -11.03 -4.49 18.68
C THR A 11 -10.27 -3.69 17.62
N GLU A 12 -9.98 -2.43 17.84
CA GLU A 12 -9.14 -1.65 16.90
C GLU A 12 -7.76 -2.28 16.73
N LYS A 13 -7.11 -2.66 17.83
CA LYS A 13 -5.80 -3.35 17.77
C LYS A 13 -5.90 -4.67 17.01
N ASN A 14 -6.97 -5.43 17.24
CA ASN A 14 -7.23 -6.69 16.55
C ASN A 14 -7.43 -6.47 15.05
N LEU A 15 -8.12 -5.41 14.65
CA LEU A 15 -8.31 -5.06 13.24
C LEU A 15 -6.99 -4.72 12.55
N TRP A 16 -6.10 -3.99 13.20
CA TRP A 16 -4.76 -3.70 12.67
C TRP A 16 -3.91 -4.95 12.56
N GLU A 17 -3.96 -5.83 13.56
CA GLU A 17 -3.25 -7.12 13.51
C GLU A 17 -3.77 -8.00 12.38
N ALA A 18 -5.08 -8.10 12.22
CA ALA A 18 -5.72 -8.86 11.16
C ALA A 18 -5.36 -8.29 9.77
N PHE A 19 -5.42 -6.98 9.60
CA PHE A 19 -5.01 -6.31 8.36
C PHE A 19 -3.54 -6.61 8.03
N ALA A 20 -2.65 -6.50 9.01
CA ALA A 20 -1.23 -6.79 8.82
C ALA A 20 -1.00 -8.26 8.44
N GLY A 21 -1.67 -9.20 9.10
CA GLY A 21 -1.56 -10.64 8.81
C GLY A 21 -2.02 -10.99 7.41
N GLU A 22 -3.19 -10.51 7.00
CA GLU A 22 -3.74 -10.73 5.66
C GLU A 22 -2.87 -10.09 4.57
N SER A 23 -2.37 -8.89 4.80
CA SER A 23 -1.49 -8.18 3.87
C SER A 23 -0.17 -8.93 3.66
N GLN A 24 0.41 -9.45 4.72
CA GLN A 24 1.61 -10.29 4.64
C GLN A 24 1.33 -11.61 3.91
N ALA A 25 0.23 -12.27 4.22
CA ALA A 25 -0.17 -13.51 3.57
C ALA A 25 -0.34 -13.32 2.06
N ARG A 26 -1.00 -12.25 1.65
CA ARG A 26 -1.16 -11.89 0.24
C ARG A 26 0.17 -11.83 -0.49
N ASN A 27 1.15 -11.13 0.06
CA ASN A 27 2.46 -11.00 -0.56
C ASN A 27 3.22 -12.33 -0.55
N LYS A 28 3.25 -13.03 0.58
CA LYS A 28 3.92 -14.34 0.70
C LYS A 28 3.38 -15.35 -0.32
N TYR A 29 2.07 -15.45 -0.47
CA TYR A 29 1.46 -16.40 -1.40
C TYR A 29 1.76 -16.04 -2.86
N THR A 30 1.86 -14.77 -3.20
CA THR A 30 2.32 -14.33 -4.52
C THR A 30 3.76 -14.78 -4.79
N TYR A 31 4.64 -14.68 -3.81
CA TYR A 31 6.03 -15.17 -3.92
C TYR A 31 6.09 -16.69 -4.02
N PHE A 32 5.31 -17.40 -3.20
CA PHE A 32 5.22 -18.86 -3.24
C PHE A 32 4.70 -19.36 -4.59
N ALA A 33 3.72 -18.67 -5.16
CA ALA A 33 3.20 -18.98 -6.49
C ALA A 33 4.29 -18.87 -7.57
N SER A 34 5.12 -17.84 -7.50
CA SER A 34 6.24 -17.67 -8.44
C SER A 34 7.23 -18.84 -8.38
N VAL A 35 7.58 -19.29 -7.18
CA VAL A 35 8.47 -20.44 -6.99
C VAL A 35 7.84 -21.72 -7.54
N ALA A 36 6.58 -21.97 -7.21
CA ALA A 36 5.85 -23.14 -7.67
C ALA A 36 5.75 -23.18 -9.20
N LYS A 37 5.46 -22.05 -9.83
CA LYS A 37 5.37 -21.94 -11.29
C LYS A 37 6.70 -22.26 -11.96
N LYS A 38 7.80 -21.71 -11.47
CA LYS A 38 9.14 -21.98 -12.00
C LYS A 38 9.55 -23.43 -11.84
N ALA A 39 9.06 -24.11 -10.81
CA ALA A 39 9.28 -25.54 -10.58
C ALA A 39 8.33 -26.45 -11.39
N GLY A 40 7.40 -25.88 -12.16
CA GLY A 40 6.45 -26.63 -13.00
C GLY A 40 5.16 -27.07 -12.28
N TYR A 41 4.92 -26.60 -11.06
CA TYR A 41 3.70 -26.94 -10.29
C TYR A 41 2.59 -25.92 -10.58
N GLU A 42 1.97 -26.00 -11.75
CA GLU A 42 0.98 -25.01 -12.21
C GLU A 42 -0.27 -24.97 -11.32
N GLN A 43 -0.78 -26.10 -10.85
CA GLN A 43 -1.96 -26.14 -9.96
C GLN A 43 -1.66 -25.53 -8.59
N ILE A 44 -0.49 -25.80 -8.04
CA ILE A 44 -0.06 -25.22 -6.76
C ILE A 44 0.10 -23.71 -6.90
N ALA A 45 0.73 -23.26 -7.98
CA ALA A 45 0.86 -21.83 -8.26
C ALA A 45 -0.51 -21.14 -8.37
N ALA A 46 -1.45 -21.74 -9.08
CA ALA A 46 -2.81 -21.22 -9.24
C ALA A 46 -3.54 -21.13 -7.90
N LEU A 47 -3.40 -22.15 -7.03
CA LEU A 47 -4.00 -22.12 -5.69
C LEU A 47 -3.44 -20.98 -4.83
N PHE A 48 -2.11 -20.81 -4.82
CA PHE A 48 -1.49 -19.67 -4.10
C PHE A 48 -1.98 -18.32 -4.61
N LEU A 49 -2.10 -18.12 -5.92
CA LEU A 49 -2.59 -16.87 -6.48
C LEU A 49 -4.06 -16.62 -6.13
N GLN A 50 -4.90 -17.65 -6.18
CA GLN A 50 -6.29 -17.54 -5.78
C GLN A 50 -6.42 -17.19 -4.30
N THR A 51 -5.65 -17.83 -3.44
CA THR A 51 -5.64 -17.53 -2.01
C THR A 51 -5.13 -16.11 -1.75
N ALA A 52 -4.08 -15.66 -2.46
CA ALA A 52 -3.59 -14.29 -2.35
C ALA A 52 -4.68 -13.25 -2.66
N GLU A 53 -5.53 -13.49 -3.68
CA GLU A 53 -6.66 -12.64 -3.99
C GLU A 53 -7.71 -12.63 -2.86
N ASN A 54 -7.98 -13.79 -2.24
CA ASN A 54 -8.87 -13.86 -1.09
C ASN A 54 -8.31 -13.07 0.10
N GLU A 55 -7.00 -13.18 0.37
CA GLU A 55 -6.35 -12.46 1.46
C GLU A 55 -6.37 -10.94 1.24
N LYS A 56 -6.25 -10.49 -0.01
CA LYS A 56 -6.42 -9.07 -0.37
C LYS A 56 -7.82 -8.56 0.00
N GLU A 57 -8.87 -9.31 -0.29
CA GLU A 57 -10.24 -8.94 0.02
C GLU A 57 -10.51 -8.96 1.54
N HIS A 58 -9.95 -9.93 2.26
CA HIS A 58 -10.02 -9.96 3.72
C HIS A 58 -9.33 -8.74 4.34
N ALA A 59 -8.14 -8.40 3.90
CA ALA A 59 -7.41 -7.22 4.34
C ALA A 59 -8.24 -5.95 4.12
N LYS A 60 -8.92 -5.84 2.98
CA LYS A 60 -9.79 -4.70 2.66
C LYS A 60 -10.96 -4.56 3.62
N LEU A 61 -11.56 -5.68 4.09
CA LEU A 61 -12.62 -5.65 5.09
C LEU A 61 -12.14 -4.95 6.37
N TRP A 62 -10.98 -5.33 6.87
CA TRP A 62 -10.42 -4.76 8.09
C TRP A 62 -9.97 -3.30 7.90
N PHE A 63 -9.40 -3.00 6.75
CA PHE A 63 -9.00 -1.64 6.40
C PHE A 63 -10.18 -0.67 6.34
N LYS A 64 -11.29 -1.10 5.74
CA LYS A 64 -12.55 -0.34 5.72
C LYS A 64 -13.14 -0.17 7.10
N ALA A 65 -13.15 -1.23 7.92
CA ALA A 65 -13.66 -1.17 9.29
C ALA A 65 -12.89 -0.14 10.12
N LEU A 66 -11.59 0.00 9.89
CA LEU A 66 -10.74 1.01 10.53
C LEU A 66 -10.99 2.44 10.02
N GLY A 67 -11.79 2.62 8.97
CA GLY A 67 -12.03 3.94 8.39
C GLY A 67 -10.87 4.51 7.58
N GLU A 68 -9.95 3.65 7.16
CA GLU A 68 -8.69 4.07 6.50
C GLU A 68 -8.83 4.25 4.98
N LEU A 69 -9.86 3.68 4.37
CA LEU A 69 -10.09 3.81 2.93
C LEU A 69 -11.02 4.99 2.68
N GLY A 70 -10.46 6.07 2.16
CA GLY A 70 -11.17 7.30 1.87
C GLY A 70 -11.42 7.52 0.38
N ASP A 71 -11.72 8.76 0.00
CA ASP A 71 -11.79 9.16 -1.40
C ASP A 71 -10.39 9.30 -2.01
N THR A 72 -10.30 9.63 -3.28
CA THR A 72 -9.02 9.70 -3.98
C THR A 72 -8.05 10.70 -3.35
N ALA A 73 -8.52 11.88 -2.97
CA ALA A 73 -7.68 12.91 -2.34
C ALA A 73 -7.18 12.46 -0.96
N GLU A 74 -8.06 11.89 -0.14
CA GLU A 74 -7.70 11.33 1.17
C GLU A 74 -6.69 10.19 1.05
N ASN A 75 -6.89 9.29 0.09
CA ASN A 75 -5.99 8.16 -0.14
C ASN A 75 -4.61 8.63 -0.61
N LEU A 76 -4.54 9.64 -1.48
CA LEU A 76 -3.27 10.25 -1.91
C LEU A 76 -2.53 10.88 -0.74
N LEU A 77 -3.23 11.59 0.13
CA LEU A 77 -2.62 12.18 1.33
C LEU A 77 -2.06 11.09 2.26
N HIS A 78 -2.85 10.06 2.54
CA HIS A 78 -2.42 8.94 3.37
C HIS A 78 -1.21 8.20 2.78
N ALA A 79 -1.21 7.97 1.47
CA ALA A 79 -0.07 7.37 0.79
C ALA A 79 1.18 8.24 0.93
N ALA A 80 1.07 9.55 0.71
CA ALA A 80 2.19 10.48 0.86
C ALA A 80 2.73 10.51 2.31
N GLU A 81 1.85 10.55 3.30
CA GLU A 81 2.25 10.54 4.71
C GLU A 81 2.92 9.22 5.11
N GLY A 82 2.42 8.08 4.61
CA GLY A 82 3.03 6.77 4.84
C GLY A 82 4.42 6.68 4.25
N GLU A 83 4.60 7.09 3.00
CA GLU A 83 5.92 7.15 2.36
C GLU A 83 6.87 8.07 3.12
N ASN A 84 6.39 9.23 3.56
CA ASN A 84 7.20 10.16 4.36
C ASN A 84 7.70 9.52 5.66
N ALA A 85 6.84 8.86 6.42
CA ALA A 85 7.23 8.17 7.64
C ALA A 85 8.26 7.06 7.39
N GLU A 86 8.14 6.35 6.27
CA GLU A 86 9.06 5.30 5.90
C GLU A 86 10.46 5.83 5.56
N TRP A 87 10.59 6.84 4.74
CA TRP A 87 11.91 7.31 4.31
C TRP A 87 12.58 8.27 5.30
N THR A 88 11.82 9.04 6.10
CA THR A 88 12.39 9.98 7.07
C THR A 88 12.77 9.34 8.39
N ASP A 89 12.05 8.31 8.82
CA ASP A 89 12.22 7.67 10.12
C ASP A 89 12.53 6.18 10.03
N MET A 90 11.58 5.39 9.55
CA MET A 90 11.63 3.92 9.66
C MET A 90 12.90 3.32 9.01
N TYR A 91 13.10 3.57 7.72
CA TYR A 91 14.23 2.98 7.00
C TYR A 91 15.58 3.56 7.41
N GLU A 92 15.64 4.84 7.77
CA GLU A 92 16.89 5.43 8.29
C GLU A 92 17.28 4.80 9.62
N ARG A 93 16.34 4.61 10.53
CA ARG A 93 16.54 3.91 11.79
C ARG A 93 16.98 2.46 11.58
N MET A 94 16.29 1.75 10.68
CA MET A 94 16.64 0.37 10.35
C MET A 94 18.01 0.25 9.70
N ALA A 95 18.40 1.19 8.85
CA ALA A 95 19.73 1.22 8.24
C ALA A 95 20.84 1.43 9.29
N LYS A 96 20.63 2.32 10.26
CA LYS A 96 21.56 2.54 11.36
C LYS A 96 21.73 1.30 12.22
N ASP A 97 20.63 0.65 12.58
CA ASP A 97 20.66 -0.60 13.35
C ASP A 97 21.45 -1.68 12.59
N ALA A 98 21.19 -1.83 11.30
CA ALA A 98 21.90 -2.80 10.47
C ALA A 98 23.41 -2.51 10.39
N GLU A 99 23.81 -1.24 10.28
CA GLU A 99 25.21 -0.85 10.29
C GLU A 99 25.88 -1.18 11.64
N GLU A 100 25.24 -0.85 12.74
CA GLU A 100 25.76 -1.13 14.09
C GLU A 100 25.96 -2.63 14.32
N GLU A 101 25.07 -3.46 13.74
CA GLU A 101 25.15 -4.91 13.84
C GLU A 101 26.07 -5.55 12.78
N GLY A 102 26.66 -4.75 11.88
CA GLY A 102 27.59 -5.22 10.85
C GLY A 102 26.95 -5.69 9.56
N PHE A 103 25.64 -5.46 9.36
CA PHE A 103 24.89 -5.84 8.14
C PHE A 103 24.88 -4.70 7.12
N THR A 104 26.06 -4.36 6.60
CA THR A 104 26.27 -3.20 5.74
C THR A 104 25.51 -3.26 4.42
N ASP A 105 25.40 -4.45 3.81
CA ASP A 105 24.64 -4.64 2.56
C ASP A 105 23.16 -4.38 2.77
N LEU A 106 22.60 -4.86 3.87
CA LEU A 106 21.19 -4.63 4.20
C LEU A 106 20.94 -3.16 4.54
N ALA A 107 21.86 -2.50 5.23
CA ALA A 107 21.78 -1.07 5.49
C ALA A 107 21.69 -0.27 4.17
N ALA A 108 22.52 -0.62 3.18
CA ALA A 108 22.48 -0.01 1.86
C ALA A 108 21.12 -0.26 1.14
N GLN A 109 20.56 -1.45 1.29
CA GLN A 109 19.24 -1.77 0.74
C GLN A 109 18.13 -0.94 1.40
N PHE A 110 18.14 -0.79 2.71
CA PHE A 110 17.18 0.08 3.42
C PHE A 110 17.24 1.52 2.91
N ARG A 111 18.45 2.07 2.73
CA ARG A 111 18.62 3.42 2.21
C ARG A 111 18.20 3.54 0.75
N GLY A 112 18.46 2.52 -0.06
CA GLY A 112 18.01 2.46 -1.44
C GLY A 112 16.48 2.49 -1.57
N VAL A 113 15.80 1.71 -0.74
CA VAL A 113 14.32 1.72 -0.69
C VAL A 113 13.81 3.07 -0.18
N ALA A 114 14.43 3.63 0.87
CA ALA A 114 14.05 4.95 1.37
C ALA A 114 14.09 6.04 0.29
N ALA A 115 15.11 6.01 -0.58
CA ALA A 115 15.22 6.95 -1.70
C ALA A 115 14.06 6.79 -2.70
N ILE A 116 13.60 5.56 -2.94
CA ILE A 116 12.43 5.28 -3.78
C ILE A 116 11.15 5.79 -3.11
N GLU A 117 10.98 5.55 -1.81
CA GLU A 117 9.83 6.01 -1.04
C GLU A 117 9.71 7.54 -1.06
N LYS A 118 10.82 8.26 -1.01
CA LYS A 118 10.85 9.71 -1.18
C LYS A 118 10.30 10.15 -2.54
N MET A 119 10.67 9.45 -3.62
CA MET A 119 10.15 9.71 -4.96
C MET A 119 8.64 9.43 -5.03
N HIS A 120 8.17 8.37 -4.37
CA HIS A 120 6.74 8.05 -4.28
C HIS A 120 5.98 9.17 -3.58
N GLU A 121 6.47 9.66 -2.46
CA GLU A 121 5.86 10.78 -1.75
C GLU A 121 5.73 12.01 -2.65
N GLU A 122 6.78 12.40 -3.34
CA GLU A 122 6.78 13.56 -4.24
C GLU A 122 5.70 13.42 -5.32
N ARG A 123 5.55 12.23 -5.90
CA ARG A 123 4.52 11.94 -6.91
C ARG A 123 3.11 12.00 -6.34
N TYR A 124 2.88 11.41 -5.17
CA TYR A 124 1.56 11.45 -4.52
C TYR A 124 1.16 12.88 -4.15
N ARG A 125 2.08 13.68 -3.65
CA ARG A 125 1.78 15.09 -3.33
C ARG A 125 1.51 15.93 -4.56
N ALA A 126 2.21 15.70 -5.66
CA ALA A 126 1.95 16.38 -6.92
C ALA A 126 0.56 16.02 -7.47
N LEU A 127 0.19 14.72 -7.44
CA LEU A 127 -1.13 14.28 -7.87
C LEU A 127 -2.24 14.78 -6.94
N LEU A 128 -2.01 14.83 -5.64
CA LEU A 128 -2.94 15.41 -4.67
C LEU A 128 -3.21 16.88 -4.98
N HIS A 129 -2.16 17.64 -5.26
CA HIS A 129 -2.30 19.05 -5.66
C HIS A 129 -3.18 19.19 -6.91
N ASN A 130 -2.99 18.33 -7.91
CA ASN A 130 -3.79 18.35 -9.14
C ASN A 130 -5.26 17.97 -8.88
N VAL A 131 -5.52 16.97 -8.05
CA VAL A 131 -6.88 16.58 -7.68
C VAL A 131 -7.61 17.70 -6.93
N GLU A 132 -6.95 18.36 -6.00
CA GLU A 132 -7.49 19.50 -5.27
C GLU A 132 -7.78 20.67 -6.20
N ALA A 133 -6.91 20.97 -7.15
CA ALA A 133 -7.13 22.00 -8.17
C ALA A 133 -8.31 21.65 -9.09
N MET A 134 -8.47 20.39 -9.48
CA MET A 134 -9.61 19.92 -10.28
C MET A 134 -10.93 20.00 -9.51
N GLY A 135 -10.92 19.72 -8.22
CA GLY A 135 -12.11 19.85 -7.36
C GLY A 135 -12.65 21.26 -7.24
N SER A 136 -11.84 22.28 -7.52
CA SER A 136 -12.23 23.70 -7.53
C SER A 136 -12.76 24.16 -8.90
N LEU A 137 -12.69 23.31 -9.94
CA LEU A 137 -13.18 23.62 -11.29
C LEU A 137 -14.57 22.98 -11.49
N PRO A 138 -15.48 23.67 -12.24
CA PRO A 138 -16.76 23.07 -12.58
C PRO A 138 -16.55 21.80 -13.42
N PHE A 139 -17.30 20.77 -13.10
CA PHE A 139 -17.26 19.50 -13.83
C PHE A 139 -17.54 19.72 -15.32
N ARG A 140 -16.60 19.37 -16.17
CA ARG A 140 -16.81 19.27 -17.62
C ARG A 140 -16.90 17.77 -17.99
N PRO A 141 -18.06 17.26 -18.36
CA PRO A 141 -18.16 15.91 -18.87
C PRO A 141 -17.31 15.79 -20.15
N PRO A 142 -16.69 14.62 -20.39
CA PRO A 142 -15.96 14.39 -21.62
C PRO A 142 -16.87 14.60 -22.82
N ALA A 143 -16.38 15.29 -23.85
CA ALA A 143 -17.10 15.49 -25.09
C ALA A 143 -17.47 14.12 -25.68
N MET A 144 -18.77 13.88 -25.85
CA MET A 144 -19.22 12.69 -26.59
C MET A 144 -18.60 12.76 -27.99
N GLN A 145 -17.77 11.79 -28.32
CA GLN A 145 -17.38 11.58 -29.70
C GLN A 145 -18.64 11.22 -30.46
N GLN A 146 -19.16 12.17 -31.23
CA GLN A 146 -20.18 11.87 -32.21
C GLN A 146 -19.54 11.00 -33.30
N ASN A 147 -19.84 9.69 -33.24
CA ASN A 147 -19.60 8.81 -34.37
C ASN A 147 -20.43 9.37 -35.56
N ARG A 148 -19.74 10.00 -36.49
CA ARG A 148 -20.31 10.25 -37.81
C ARG A 148 -20.28 8.93 -38.56
N SER A 149 -21.44 8.34 -38.71
CA SER A 149 -21.72 7.28 -39.70
C SER A 149 -21.51 7.78 -41.12
#